data_27db521c7382db3ee7e5b0f85c81779c
#
_entry.id   27db521c7382db3ee7e5b0f85c81779c
#
_cell.length_a   1.000
_cell.length_b   1.000
_cell.length_c   1.000
_cell.angle_alpha   90.00
_cell.angle_beta   90.00
_cell.angle_gamma   90.00
#
_symmetry.space_group_name_H-M   'P 1'
#
loop_
_entity.id
_entity.type
_entity.pdbx_description
1 polymer ?
#
loop_
_entity_poly.entity_id
_entity_poly.type
_entity_poly.pdbx_seq_one_letter_code
_entity_poly.pdbx_strand_id
1 'polypeptide(L)'
;MKMTCAKIRLLLSLFFFCGFMLPSCKKATKAPEELTLGELIKTNDYFPYVKQKALEIMASGFNAGDGYREVWIRDFNTFLELAAAVHPPSELKENLLVFFRMQGDDGNIMDGFTPRKDTTQVEYDFIYSPLEPRYAGHKNTVETDQETSLVQAVYKYIRFTGDTTLLTQDVHGQRVLHRLERAMHYLMNHKYNQKYGLLIGATTVDWGDVQPEHEWGVDWDNQTHPAIDIYDNAMFIIALDNLMELAPELKTIWAPVREGIFNHCRQHLWDNLKQKFIPHLYLERGSPFPADFKEEDIYYFGGTAVAIEAGLLSVDEVKNSLDQMIRLVNTAGAPSIGLTVYPPYPAGYFKNPGMSTEYSYQNGGDWTWFGGRMIQQLIKYGFTGAAYEQIQPMVKRVKDNQGFFEWYTINNEPKGSGTFRGEAGVLYTAIKMFENLE
;
A
#
# COMPACT_ATOMS: atom_id res chain seq x y z
N MET A 1 -4.27 56.92 43.30
CA MET A 1 -5.48 57.77 43.62
C MET A 1 -6.66 56.81 43.52
N LYS A 2 -7.00 56.22 44.60
CA LYS A 2 -8.16 56.41 45.50
C LYS A 2 -9.51 56.36 44.78
N MET A 3 -10.22 55.27 45.07
CA MET A 3 -11.55 55.16 45.72
C MET A 3 -12.72 55.14 44.71
N THR A 4 -13.86 54.44 44.88
CA THR A 4 -14.53 53.88 46.06
C THR A 4 -15.66 52.94 45.64
N CYS A 5 -15.96 52.02 46.56
CA CYS A 5 -17.14 51.16 46.68
C CYS A 5 -18.51 51.90 46.63
N ALA A 6 -19.55 51.23 46.13
CA ALA A 6 -20.92 51.43 46.67
C ALA A 6 -21.71 50.11 46.59
N LYS A 7 -22.01 49.59 47.79
CA LYS A 7 -23.03 48.55 48.05
C LYS A 7 -24.41 49.21 48.12
N ILE A 8 -25.43 48.65 47.53
CA ILE A 8 -26.82 48.88 47.94
C ILE A 8 -27.51 47.52 48.13
N ARG A 9 -27.95 47.33 49.40
CA ARG A 9 -28.94 46.35 49.83
C ARG A 9 -30.32 47.00 49.76
N LEU A 10 -31.36 46.23 49.38
CA LEU A 10 -32.69 46.26 50.03
C LEU A 10 -33.60 45.19 49.37
N LEU A 11 -34.05 44.33 50.10
CA LEU A 11 -35.21 43.99 50.95
C LEU A 11 -36.27 43.08 50.27
N LEU A 12 -36.57 42.07 51.02
CA LEU A 12 -37.61 41.06 50.89
C LEU A 12 -38.99 41.58 50.58
N SER A 13 -39.77 40.78 49.84
CA SER A 13 -41.16 40.50 50.13
C SER A 13 -41.52 39.05 49.72
N LEU A 14 -41.91 38.27 50.73
CA LEU A 14 -42.52 36.95 50.59
C LEU A 14 -43.92 37.07 49.97
N PHE A 15 -44.15 36.27 48.93
CA PHE A 15 -45.55 35.82 48.59
C PHE A 15 -45.53 34.30 48.46
N PHE A 16 -46.19 33.65 49.42
CA PHE A 16 -46.52 32.21 49.37
C PHE A 16 -47.61 32.04 48.33
N PHE A 17 -47.32 31.29 47.24
CA PHE A 17 -48.30 30.70 46.37
C PHE A 17 -48.12 29.20 46.38
N CYS A 18 -49.05 28.51 47.08
CA CYS A 18 -49.18 27.09 47.09
C CYS A 18 -49.76 26.64 45.73
N GLY A 19 -48.90 26.23 44.80
CA GLY A 19 -49.31 25.63 43.52
C GLY A 19 -49.02 24.13 43.55
N PHE A 20 -50.07 23.34 43.47
CA PHE A 20 -49.99 21.88 43.31
C PHE A 20 -49.14 21.55 42.09
N MET A 21 -47.94 21.02 42.31
CA MET A 21 -47.14 20.37 41.26
C MET A 21 -47.58 18.95 41.08
N LEU A 22 -48.34 18.66 40.03
CA LEU A 22 -48.50 17.31 39.50
C LEU A 22 -47.12 16.82 39.00
N PRO A 23 -46.65 15.61 39.33
CA PRO A 23 -45.44 15.09 38.78
C PRO A 23 -45.65 14.78 37.29
N SER A 24 -45.11 15.62 36.43
CA SER A 24 -44.96 15.31 35.01
C SER A 24 -43.93 14.19 34.87
N CYS A 25 -44.42 12.96 34.69
CA CYS A 25 -43.60 11.84 34.24
C CYS A 25 -43.05 12.19 32.82
N LYS A 26 -41.91 12.89 32.75
CA LYS A 26 -41.11 12.88 31.54
C LYS A 26 -40.62 11.45 31.33
N LYS A 27 -41.22 10.72 30.39
CA LYS A 27 -40.59 9.51 29.82
C LYS A 27 -39.16 9.87 29.48
N ALA A 28 -38.19 9.27 30.18
CA ALA A 28 -36.82 9.30 29.79
C ALA A 28 -36.77 8.74 28.36
N THR A 29 -36.51 9.60 27.38
CA THR A 29 -36.13 9.14 26.05
C THR A 29 -34.85 8.36 26.24
N LYS A 30 -34.90 7.01 26.05
CA LYS A 30 -33.71 6.16 25.96
C LYS A 30 -32.75 6.86 24.96
N ALA A 31 -31.52 7.04 25.38
CA ALA A 31 -30.47 7.39 24.43
C ALA A 31 -30.50 6.36 23.27
N PRO A 32 -30.30 6.77 22.02
CA PRO A 32 -30.23 5.81 20.94
C PRO A 32 -29.16 4.76 21.33
N GLU A 33 -29.51 3.49 21.26
CA GLU A 33 -28.58 2.39 21.46
C GLU A 33 -27.47 2.58 20.40
N GLU A 34 -26.20 2.75 20.83
CA GLU A 34 -25.07 2.77 19.92
C GLU A 34 -24.96 1.40 19.26
N LEU A 35 -24.92 1.38 17.91
CA LEU A 35 -24.76 0.15 17.14
C LEU A 35 -23.41 -0.49 17.46
N THR A 36 -23.41 -1.81 17.61
CA THR A 36 -22.18 -2.59 17.70
C THR A 36 -21.40 -2.54 16.38
N LEU A 37 -20.12 -2.84 16.41
CA LEU A 37 -19.30 -2.90 15.18
C LEU A 37 -19.89 -3.88 14.15
N GLY A 38 -20.37 -5.05 14.57
CA GLY A 38 -21.02 -6.02 13.69
C GLY A 38 -22.29 -5.44 13.04
N GLU A 39 -23.12 -4.70 13.79
CA GLU A 39 -24.28 -4.01 13.22
C GLU A 39 -23.89 -2.90 12.24
N LEU A 40 -22.84 -2.14 12.54
CA LEU A 40 -22.29 -1.13 11.62
C LEU A 40 -21.79 -1.74 10.32
N ILE A 41 -21.11 -2.88 10.37
CA ILE A 41 -20.64 -3.60 9.18
C ILE A 41 -21.83 -4.08 8.34
N LYS A 42 -22.83 -4.74 8.98
CA LYS A 42 -24.04 -5.27 8.32
C LYS A 42 -24.89 -4.19 7.64
N THR A 43 -24.95 -3.02 8.23
CA THR A 43 -25.79 -1.91 7.74
C THR A 43 -25.01 -0.92 6.87
N ASN A 44 -23.73 -1.21 6.55
CA ASN A 44 -22.91 -0.32 5.71
C ASN A 44 -23.35 -0.38 4.25
N ASP A 45 -23.92 0.70 3.75
CA ASP A 45 -24.43 0.82 2.37
C ASP A 45 -23.31 0.90 1.30
N TYR A 46 -22.06 1.22 1.70
CA TYR A 46 -20.94 1.34 0.77
C TYR A 46 -20.33 -0.03 0.44
N PHE A 47 -20.23 -0.94 1.41
CA PHE A 47 -19.54 -2.22 1.24
C PHE A 47 -20.13 -3.08 0.09
N PRO A 48 -21.45 -3.32 0.00
CA PRO A 48 -22.03 -4.06 -1.12
C PRO A 48 -21.78 -3.37 -2.46
N TYR A 49 -21.89 -2.03 -2.52
CA TYR A 49 -21.65 -1.27 -3.74
C TYR A 49 -20.20 -1.39 -4.20
N VAL A 50 -19.23 -1.18 -3.30
CA VAL A 50 -17.80 -1.23 -3.61
C VAL A 50 -17.39 -2.64 -4.07
N LYS A 51 -17.87 -3.70 -3.40
CA LYS A 51 -17.62 -5.08 -3.82
C LYS A 51 -18.17 -5.38 -5.21
N GLN A 52 -19.42 -5.02 -5.47
CA GLN A 52 -20.04 -5.25 -6.78
C GLN A 52 -19.26 -4.51 -7.87
N LYS A 53 -18.92 -3.25 -7.63
CA LYS A 53 -18.17 -2.42 -8.58
C LYS A 53 -16.76 -2.98 -8.83
N ALA A 54 -16.09 -3.51 -7.79
CA ALA A 54 -14.79 -4.16 -7.93
C ALA A 54 -14.86 -5.41 -8.82
N LEU A 55 -15.88 -6.27 -8.62
CA LEU A 55 -16.11 -7.44 -9.49
C LEU A 55 -16.35 -7.05 -10.95
N GLU A 56 -17.14 -5.99 -11.19
CA GLU A 56 -17.41 -5.48 -12.55
C GLU A 56 -16.13 -5.00 -13.25
N ILE A 57 -15.30 -4.22 -12.55
CA ILE A 57 -14.05 -3.71 -13.11
C ILE A 57 -13.06 -4.85 -13.35
N MET A 58 -12.97 -5.80 -12.45
CA MET A 58 -12.06 -6.94 -12.60
C MET A 58 -12.43 -7.82 -13.80
N ALA A 59 -13.71 -7.96 -14.11
CA ALA A 59 -14.17 -8.76 -15.24
C ALA A 59 -13.66 -8.26 -16.62
N SER A 60 -13.18 -7.03 -16.73
CA SER A 60 -12.71 -6.44 -17.98
C SER A 60 -11.24 -6.75 -18.33
N GLY A 61 -10.46 -7.40 -17.44
CA GLY A 61 -9.07 -7.81 -17.71
C GLY A 61 -8.11 -7.62 -16.54
N PHE A 62 -6.80 -7.73 -16.82
CA PHE A 62 -5.73 -7.78 -15.82
C PHE A 62 -4.76 -6.58 -15.84
N ASN A 63 -4.93 -5.63 -16.76
CA ASN A 63 -4.14 -4.40 -16.75
C ASN A 63 -4.47 -3.54 -15.53
N ALA A 64 -3.63 -2.54 -15.21
CA ALA A 64 -3.81 -1.71 -14.01
C ALA A 64 -5.13 -0.93 -13.97
N GLY A 65 -5.64 -0.51 -15.15
CA GLY A 65 -6.90 0.22 -15.31
C GLY A 65 -7.03 0.82 -16.71
N ASP A 66 -8.05 1.65 -16.93
CA ASP A 66 -8.20 2.41 -18.17
C ASP A 66 -7.01 3.37 -18.35
N GLY A 67 -6.47 3.45 -19.56
CA GLY A 67 -5.22 4.19 -19.83
C GLY A 67 -3.96 3.34 -19.74
N TYR A 68 -4.00 2.17 -19.10
CA TYR A 68 -2.91 1.22 -19.03
C TYR A 68 -3.15 0.04 -19.99
N ARG A 69 -2.08 -0.45 -20.60
CA ARG A 69 -2.10 -1.66 -21.44
C ARG A 69 -1.38 -2.81 -20.81
N GLU A 70 -0.52 -2.48 -19.89
CA GLU A 70 0.39 -3.38 -19.20
C GLU A 70 -0.34 -4.12 -18.07
N VAL A 71 0.04 -5.38 -17.92
CA VAL A 71 -0.21 -6.17 -16.72
C VAL A 71 1.03 -6.02 -15.84
N TRP A 72 0.97 -5.12 -14.87
CA TRP A 72 2.03 -4.89 -13.90
C TRP A 72 2.01 -5.96 -12.81
N ILE A 73 3.16 -6.50 -12.42
CA ILE A 73 3.22 -7.58 -11.43
C ILE A 73 2.83 -7.11 -10.02
N ARG A 74 3.14 -5.88 -9.65
CA ARG A 74 2.74 -5.27 -8.38
C ARG A 74 1.21 -5.16 -8.27
N ASP A 75 0.57 -4.68 -9.33
CA ASP A 75 -0.89 -4.59 -9.44
C ASP A 75 -1.53 -5.97 -9.42
N PHE A 76 -1.02 -6.88 -10.25
CA PHE A 76 -1.53 -8.26 -10.34
C PHE A 76 -1.47 -8.97 -8.98
N ASN A 77 -0.34 -8.85 -8.26
CA ASN A 77 -0.22 -9.32 -6.88
C ASN A 77 -1.29 -8.70 -5.96
N THR A 78 -1.55 -7.40 -6.12
CA THR A 78 -2.46 -6.66 -5.24
C THR A 78 -3.92 -7.09 -5.42
N PHE A 79 -4.39 -7.23 -6.66
CA PHE A 79 -5.80 -7.58 -6.93
C PHE A 79 -6.07 -9.08 -7.13
N LEU A 80 -5.11 -9.97 -6.89
CA LEU A 80 -5.23 -11.39 -7.24
C LEU A 80 -6.39 -12.11 -6.54
N GLU A 81 -6.71 -11.76 -5.29
CA GLU A 81 -7.88 -12.30 -4.59
C GLU A 81 -9.19 -11.90 -5.30
N LEU A 82 -9.32 -10.64 -5.70
CA LEU A 82 -10.46 -10.16 -6.47
C LEU A 82 -10.52 -10.85 -7.84
N ALA A 83 -9.38 -11.00 -8.51
CA ALA A 83 -9.30 -11.67 -9.81
C ALA A 83 -9.73 -13.15 -9.72
N ALA A 84 -9.36 -13.84 -8.64
CA ALA A 84 -9.77 -15.23 -8.41
C ALA A 84 -11.28 -15.39 -8.13
N ALA A 85 -11.98 -14.32 -7.75
CA ALA A 85 -13.44 -14.32 -7.60
C ALA A 85 -14.18 -14.15 -8.94
N VAL A 86 -13.49 -13.74 -10.02
CA VAL A 86 -14.08 -13.38 -11.32
C VAL A 86 -13.61 -14.29 -12.44
N HIS A 87 -12.30 -14.56 -12.49
CA HIS A 87 -11.67 -15.30 -13.59
C HIS A 87 -11.40 -16.76 -13.22
N PRO A 88 -11.44 -17.67 -14.19
CA PRO A 88 -11.06 -19.06 -13.96
C PRO A 88 -9.56 -19.16 -13.59
N PRO A 89 -9.18 -20.14 -12.75
CA PRO A 89 -7.78 -20.33 -12.35
C PRO A 89 -6.80 -20.45 -13.52
N SER A 90 -7.24 -21.00 -14.66
CA SER A 90 -6.41 -21.14 -15.86
C SER A 90 -5.96 -19.80 -16.46
N GLU A 91 -6.79 -18.76 -16.41
CA GLU A 91 -6.43 -17.42 -16.88
C GLU A 91 -5.42 -16.75 -15.96
N LEU A 92 -5.63 -16.85 -14.64
CA LEU A 92 -4.68 -16.34 -13.65
C LEU A 92 -3.32 -17.01 -13.79
N LYS A 93 -3.34 -18.35 -13.93
CA LYS A 93 -2.13 -19.15 -14.15
C LYS A 93 -1.37 -18.73 -15.41
N GLU A 94 -2.09 -18.53 -16.51
CA GLU A 94 -1.46 -18.13 -17.78
C GLU A 94 -0.80 -16.74 -17.66
N ASN A 95 -1.43 -15.76 -17.00
CA ASN A 95 -0.82 -14.47 -16.77
C ASN A 95 0.46 -14.57 -15.89
N LEU A 96 0.45 -15.40 -14.85
CA LEU A 96 1.65 -15.65 -14.05
C LEU A 96 2.76 -16.33 -14.87
N LEU A 97 2.40 -17.28 -15.76
CA LEU A 97 3.36 -17.97 -16.61
C LEU A 97 4.03 -17.04 -17.64
N VAL A 98 3.39 -15.94 -18.04
CA VAL A 98 4.03 -14.91 -18.90
C VAL A 98 5.27 -14.36 -18.21
N PHE A 99 5.19 -13.97 -16.93
CA PHE A 99 6.35 -13.46 -16.18
C PHE A 99 7.50 -14.48 -16.14
N PHE A 100 7.20 -15.78 -15.94
CA PHE A 100 8.22 -16.82 -15.94
C PHE A 100 8.83 -17.10 -17.32
N ARG A 101 8.06 -16.99 -18.41
CA ARG A 101 8.57 -17.14 -19.79
C ARG A 101 9.44 -15.96 -20.22
N MET A 102 9.27 -14.83 -19.55
CA MET A 102 10.02 -13.60 -19.81
C MET A 102 11.11 -13.34 -18.77
N GLN A 103 11.25 -14.19 -17.75
CA GLN A 103 12.29 -14.07 -16.71
C GLN A 103 13.68 -14.07 -17.33
N GLY A 104 14.55 -13.15 -16.92
CA GLY A 104 15.93 -13.06 -17.36
C GLY A 104 16.78 -14.25 -16.91
N ASP A 105 17.91 -14.43 -17.61
CA ASP A 105 18.85 -15.54 -17.34
C ASP A 105 19.50 -15.42 -15.96
N ASP A 106 19.60 -14.23 -15.38
CA ASP A 106 20.08 -13.96 -14.02
C ASP A 106 19.01 -14.14 -12.94
N GLY A 107 17.75 -14.30 -13.36
CA GLY A 107 16.60 -14.48 -12.46
C GLY A 107 15.73 -13.25 -12.29
N ASN A 108 16.09 -12.08 -12.88
CA ASN A 108 15.27 -10.88 -12.77
C ASN A 108 13.87 -11.08 -13.35
N ILE A 109 12.91 -10.34 -12.80
CA ILE A 109 11.50 -10.34 -13.21
C ILE A 109 11.19 -8.97 -13.80
N MET A 110 10.48 -8.94 -14.93
CA MET A 110 9.99 -7.68 -15.48
C MET A 110 8.88 -7.09 -14.63
N ASP A 111 8.76 -5.78 -14.70
CA ASP A 111 7.73 -5.02 -14.02
C ASP A 111 6.33 -5.32 -14.58
N GLY A 112 6.21 -5.36 -15.91
CA GLY A 112 4.98 -5.66 -16.58
C GLY A 112 5.16 -6.18 -18.00
N PHE A 113 4.07 -6.61 -18.60
CA PHE A 113 4.02 -7.01 -20.00
C PHE A 113 2.77 -6.45 -20.71
N THR A 114 2.92 -6.20 -22.01
CA THR A 114 1.84 -5.76 -22.91
C THR A 114 1.80 -6.61 -24.18
N PRO A 115 0.66 -6.75 -24.87
CA PRO A 115 0.63 -7.39 -26.17
C PRO A 115 1.62 -6.72 -27.14
N ARG A 116 2.42 -7.52 -27.84
CA ARG A 116 3.46 -7.02 -28.75
C ARG A 116 2.96 -6.03 -29.81
N LYS A 117 1.70 -6.15 -30.24
CA LYS A 117 1.06 -5.21 -31.17
C LYS A 117 0.87 -3.80 -30.60
N ASP A 118 0.90 -3.64 -29.28
CA ASP A 118 0.63 -2.39 -28.58
C ASP A 118 1.91 -1.61 -28.23
N THR A 119 3.11 -2.17 -28.50
CA THR A 119 4.42 -1.57 -28.20
C THR A 119 4.72 -0.29 -28.98
N THR A 120 4.03 -0.05 -30.10
CA THR A 120 4.23 1.15 -30.93
C THR A 120 3.63 2.44 -30.35
N GLN A 121 2.97 2.35 -29.19
CA GLN A 121 2.24 3.48 -28.60
C GLN A 121 2.92 4.08 -27.38
N VAL A 122 4.05 3.49 -26.93
CA VAL A 122 4.82 3.91 -25.75
C VAL A 122 6.31 3.76 -26.09
N GLU A 123 7.11 4.73 -25.72
CA GLU A 123 8.58 4.70 -25.87
C GLU A 123 9.22 4.03 -24.65
N TYR A 124 9.11 2.70 -24.56
CA TYR A 124 9.87 1.89 -23.59
C TYR A 124 10.98 1.11 -24.27
N ASP A 125 12.05 0.83 -23.55
CA ASP A 125 13.03 -0.20 -23.91
C ASP A 125 12.42 -1.58 -23.64
N PHE A 126 11.65 -2.09 -24.62
CA PHE A 126 10.94 -3.35 -24.47
C PHE A 126 11.86 -4.56 -24.47
N ILE A 127 11.60 -5.47 -23.54
CA ILE A 127 12.23 -6.78 -23.43
C ILE A 127 11.39 -7.79 -24.20
N TYR A 128 12.05 -8.62 -25.00
CA TYR A 128 11.41 -9.69 -25.77
C TYR A 128 11.97 -11.05 -25.39
N SER A 129 11.10 -12.05 -25.31
CA SER A 129 11.50 -13.44 -25.05
C SER A 129 11.01 -14.36 -26.17
N PRO A 130 11.85 -15.27 -26.69
CA PRO A 130 11.42 -16.30 -27.63
C PRO A 130 10.42 -17.29 -27.01
N LEU A 131 10.40 -17.40 -25.66
CA LEU A 131 9.47 -18.26 -24.94
C LEU A 131 8.07 -17.66 -24.84
N GLU A 132 7.94 -16.33 -25.06
CA GLU A 132 6.65 -15.64 -25.03
C GLU A 132 6.56 -14.59 -26.16
N PRO A 133 6.42 -15.04 -27.42
CA PRO A 133 6.46 -14.14 -28.58
C PRO A 133 5.23 -13.22 -28.72
N ARG A 134 4.17 -13.46 -27.94
CA ARG A 134 2.92 -12.67 -27.97
C ARG A 134 3.04 -11.34 -27.28
N TYR A 135 3.97 -11.23 -26.32
CA TYR A 135 4.11 -10.09 -25.43
C TYR A 135 5.49 -9.44 -25.53
N ALA A 136 5.55 -8.21 -25.08
CA ALA A 136 6.77 -7.46 -24.78
C ALA A 136 6.74 -7.07 -23.31
N GLY A 137 7.88 -7.15 -22.66
CA GLY A 137 8.01 -6.77 -21.24
C GLY A 137 8.67 -5.43 -21.09
N HIS A 138 8.51 -4.86 -19.91
CA HIS A 138 9.21 -3.67 -19.44
C HIS A 138 9.80 -3.97 -18.06
N LYS A 139 10.99 -3.40 -17.76
CA LYS A 139 11.64 -3.52 -16.44
C LYS A 139 11.85 -2.13 -15.86
N ASN A 140 11.25 -1.88 -14.69
CA ASN A 140 11.68 -0.80 -13.84
C ASN A 140 12.93 -1.25 -13.08
N THR A 141 14.02 -0.49 -13.15
CA THR A 141 15.30 -0.90 -12.56
C THR A 141 15.62 -0.19 -11.25
N VAL A 142 14.83 0.81 -10.87
CA VAL A 142 15.04 1.59 -9.64
C VAL A 142 14.49 0.90 -8.39
N GLU A 143 13.56 -0.05 -8.54
CA GLU A 143 12.94 -0.82 -7.47
C GLU A 143 13.35 -2.28 -7.44
N THR A 144 12.94 -2.99 -6.39
CA THR A 144 13.20 -4.42 -6.17
C THR A 144 11.92 -5.23 -6.00
N ASP A 145 10.76 -4.62 -6.16
CA ASP A 145 9.48 -5.22 -5.79
C ASP A 145 8.87 -6.14 -6.86
N GLN A 146 9.41 -6.20 -8.06
CA GLN A 146 8.91 -7.07 -9.13
C GLN A 146 9.13 -8.55 -8.78
N GLU A 147 10.32 -8.90 -8.34
CA GLU A 147 10.69 -10.25 -7.91
C GLU A 147 9.84 -10.68 -6.71
N THR A 148 9.72 -9.79 -5.73
CA THR A 148 8.97 -10.07 -4.49
C THR A 148 7.46 -10.14 -4.74
N SER A 149 6.92 -9.29 -5.64
CA SER A 149 5.52 -9.32 -6.03
C SER A 149 5.15 -10.60 -6.78
N LEU A 150 6.03 -11.14 -7.63
CA LEU A 150 5.75 -12.40 -8.32
C LEU A 150 5.66 -13.58 -7.34
N VAL A 151 6.55 -13.66 -6.34
CA VAL A 151 6.47 -14.70 -5.29
C VAL A 151 5.15 -14.60 -4.54
N GLN A 152 4.78 -13.38 -4.11
CA GLN A 152 3.52 -13.13 -3.40
C GLN A 152 2.29 -13.45 -4.27
N ALA A 153 2.33 -13.11 -5.56
CA ALA A 153 1.25 -13.42 -6.49
C ALA A 153 1.06 -14.93 -6.67
N VAL A 154 2.14 -15.72 -6.80
CA VAL A 154 2.06 -17.18 -6.86
C VAL A 154 1.51 -17.76 -5.56
N TYR A 155 1.95 -17.25 -4.42
CA TYR A 155 1.42 -17.65 -3.12
C TYR A 155 -0.10 -17.42 -3.02
N LYS A 156 -0.56 -16.21 -3.36
CA LYS A 156 -1.98 -15.85 -3.35
C LYS A 156 -2.77 -16.70 -4.36
N TYR A 157 -2.23 -16.92 -5.56
CA TYR A 157 -2.85 -17.80 -6.56
C TYR A 157 -3.14 -19.18 -5.97
N ILE A 158 -2.15 -19.82 -5.40
CA ILE A 158 -2.30 -21.16 -4.80
C ILE A 158 -3.29 -21.12 -3.62
N ARG A 159 -3.21 -20.09 -2.79
CA ARG A 159 -4.10 -19.93 -1.63
C ARG A 159 -5.58 -19.80 -2.03
N PHE A 160 -5.89 -19.06 -3.09
CA PHE A 160 -7.27 -18.80 -3.50
C PHE A 160 -7.83 -19.83 -4.46
N THR A 161 -6.99 -20.51 -5.24
CA THR A 161 -7.43 -21.51 -6.22
C THR A 161 -7.23 -22.96 -5.77
N GLY A 162 -6.31 -23.22 -4.83
CA GLY A 162 -5.89 -24.57 -4.45
C GLY A 162 -4.98 -25.25 -5.47
N ASP A 163 -4.63 -24.60 -6.59
CA ASP A 163 -3.81 -25.20 -7.66
C ASP A 163 -2.31 -25.17 -7.35
N THR A 164 -1.83 -26.15 -6.61
CA THR A 164 -0.40 -26.32 -6.32
C THR A 164 0.40 -26.82 -7.53
N THR A 165 -0.26 -27.27 -8.61
CA THR A 165 0.42 -27.77 -9.82
C THR A 165 1.24 -26.70 -10.52
N LEU A 166 0.94 -25.41 -10.27
CA LEU A 166 1.74 -24.30 -10.79
C LEU A 166 3.22 -24.42 -10.36
N LEU A 167 3.51 -24.81 -9.12
CA LEU A 167 4.90 -24.91 -8.62
C LEU A 167 5.74 -25.95 -9.39
N THR A 168 5.11 -27.02 -9.84
CA THR A 168 5.77 -28.09 -10.61
C THR A 168 5.71 -27.88 -12.12
N GLN A 169 4.99 -26.86 -12.58
CA GLN A 169 4.89 -26.50 -14.00
C GLN A 169 6.29 -26.25 -14.58
N ASP A 170 6.61 -26.95 -15.66
CA ASP A 170 7.85 -26.71 -16.40
C ASP A 170 7.72 -25.46 -17.28
N VAL A 171 8.71 -24.60 -17.19
CA VAL A 171 8.90 -23.45 -18.10
C VAL A 171 10.32 -23.57 -18.67
N HIS A 172 10.44 -24.11 -19.85
CA HIS A 172 11.71 -24.28 -20.56
C HIS A 172 12.78 -25.01 -19.73
N GLY A 173 12.45 -26.21 -19.26
CA GLY A 173 13.36 -27.09 -18.51
C GLY A 173 13.57 -26.74 -17.05
N GLN A 174 12.85 -25.73 -16.53
CA GLN A 174 12.89 -25.35 -15.10
C GLN A 174 11.47 -25.26 -14.53
N ARG A 175 11.29 -25.80 -13.33
CA ARG A 175 10.03 -25.67 -12.60
C ARG A 175 9.80 -24.24 -12.14
N VAL A 176 8.56 -23.80 -12.05
CA VAL A 176 8.17 -22.50 -11.51
C VAL A 176 8.77 -22.26 -10.11
N LEU A 177 8.75 -23.27 -9.23
CA LEU A 177 9.37 -23.12 -7.90
C LEU A 177 10.85 -22.71 -7.97
N HIS A 178 11.64 -23.35 -8.84
CA HIS A 178 13.05 -22.98 -9.03
C HIS A 178 13.22 -21.59 -9.63
N ARG A 179 12.28 -21.15 -10.46
CA ARG A 179 12.28 -19.79 -11.00
C ARG A 179 11.94 -18.73 -9.97
N LEU A 180 11.04 -19.01 -9.02
CA LEU A 180 10.80 -18.16 -7.85
C LEU A 180 12.05 -18.04 -6.97
N GLU A 181 12.71 -19.15 -6.69
CA GLU A 181 13.96 -19.14 -5.93
C GLU A 181 15.06 -18.35 -6.64
N ARG A 182 15.18 -18.48 -7.97
CA ARG A 182 16.12 -17.66 -8.77
C ARG A 182 15.81 -16.16 -8.69
N ALA A 183 14.56 -15.75 -8.63
CA ALA A 183 14.20 -14.34 -8.46
C ALA A 183 14.67 -13.80 -7.10
N MET A 184 14.55 -14.59 -6.04
CA MET A 184 15.10 -14.19 -4.73
C MET A 184 16.62 -14.15 -4.73
N HIS A 185 17.29 -15.10 -5.40
CA HIS A 185 18.74 -15.07 -5.58
C HIS A 185 19.21 -13.89 -6.41
N TYR A 186 18.44 -13.45 -7.42
CA TYR A 186 18.74 -12.23 -8.17
C TYR A 186 18.85 -11.04 -7.24
N LEU A 187 17.89 -10.83 -6.34
CA LEU A 187 17.93 -9.73 -5.38
C LEU A 187 19.16 -9.82 -4.46
N MET A 188 19.47 -11.01 -3.94
CA MET A 188 20.65 -11.22 -3.09
C MET A 188 21.98 -10.98 -3.83
N ASN A 189 22.05 -11.28 -5.11
CA ASN A 189 23.26 -11.15 -5.90
C ASN A 189 23.48 -9.74 -6.47
N HIS A 190 22.40 -9.01 -6.78
CA HIS A 190 22.46 -7.75 -7.53
C HIS A 190 21.98 -6.52 -6.75
N LYS A 191 21.16 -6.71 -5.73
CA LYS A 191 20.53 -5.64 -4.97
C LYS A 191 20.85 -5.67 -3.47
N TYR A 192 21.62 -6.65 -2.98
CA TYR A 192 21.93 -6.78 -1.57
C TYR A 192 23.22 -6.02 -1.19
N ASN A 193 23.09 -5.09 -0.23
CA ASN A 193 24.22 -4.35 0.32
C ASN A 193 24.83 -5.06 1.53
N GLN A 194 26.04 -5.57 1.39
CA GLN A 194 26.74 -6.34 2.44
C GLN A 194 27.01 -5.52 3.72
N LYS A 195 27.18 -4.20 3.61
CA LYS A 195 27.49 -3.33 4.76
C LYS A 195 26.30 -3.18 5.70
N TYR A 196 25.10 -3.04 5.13
CA TYR A 196 23.88 -2.83 5.90
C TYR A 196 23.04 -4.09 6.03
N GLY A 197 23.31 -5.12 5.24
CA GLY A 197 22.55 -6.37 5.24
C GLY A 197 21.11 -6.20 4.72
N LEU A 198 20.88 -5.28 3.79
CA LEU A 198 19.56 -4.88 3.26
C LEU A 198 19.60 -4.75 1.73
N LEU A 199 18.43 -4.84 1.09
CA LEU A 199 18.28 -4.55 -0.33
C LEU A 199 18.39 -3.04 -0.59
N ILE A 200 18.92 -2.71 -1.77
CA ILE A 200 19.06 -1.34 -2.27
C ILE A 200 18.17 -1.11 -3.48
N GLY A 201 17.47 0.01 -3.47
CA GLY A 201 16.79 0.63 -4.60
C GLY A 201 17.41 1.98 -4.94
N ALA A 202 16.73 2.76 -5.75
CA ALA A 202 17.02 4.18 -5.93
C ALA A 202 16.30 5.02 -4.86
N THR A 203 16.57 6.32 -4.83
CA THR A 203 15.78 7.27 -4.06
C THR A 203 14.41 7.45 -4.72
N THR A 204 13.33 7.10 -4.05
CA THR A 204 11.95 7.23 -4.53
C THR A 204 11.06 7.87 -3.47
N VAL A 205 9.78 8.07 -3.74
CA VAL A 205 8.83 8.53 -2.72
C VAL A 205 8.07 7.33 -2.18
N ASP A 206 8.43 6.89 -0.97
CA ASP A 206 7.81 5.75 -0.29
C ASP A 206 7.87 4.48 -1.19
N TRP A 207 6.74 3.88 -1.53
CA TRP A 207 6.60 2.74 -2.44
C TRP A 207 6.64 3.15 -3.93
N GLY A 208 7.05 4.37 -4.21
CA GLY A 208 7.07 4.91 -5.56
C GLY A 208 8.14 4.30 -6.44
N ASP A 209 7.95 4.42 -7.75
CA ASP A 209 8.76 3.80 -8.80
C ASP A 209 9.53 4.82 -9.65
N VAL A 210 9.64 6.06 -9.17
CA VAL A 210 10.25 7.18 -9.88
C VAL A 210 11.31 7.84 -9.01
N GLN A 211 12.57 7.88 -9.53
CA GLN A 211 13.67 8.59 -8.90
C GLN A 211 13.67 10.10 -9.26
N PRO A 212 14.32 10.98 -8.47
CA PRO A 212 14.21 12.44 -8.65
C PRO A 212 15.00 12.99 -9.84
N GLU A 213 16.01 12.29 -10.34
CA GLU A 213 16.99 12.80 -11.28
C GLU A 213 16.50 12.95 -12.71
N HIS A 214 15.39 12.29 -13.08
CA HIS A 214 14.89 12.22 -14.46
C HIS A 214 13.39 12.50 -14.55
N GLU A 215 12.93 13.01 -15.70
CA GLU A 215 11.50 13.21 -15.95
C GLU A 215 10.72 11.89 -15.99
N TRP A 216 11.31 10.85 -16.57
CA TRP A 216 10.71 9.49 -16.56
C TRP A 216 10.99 8.76 -15.26
N GLY A 217 12.25 8.67 -14.85
CA GLY A 217 12.69 8.27 -13.52
C GLY A 217 12.70 6.78 -13.19
N VAL A 218 12.39 5.88 -14.15
CA VAL A 218 12.26 4.42 -13.90
C VAL A 218 13.52 3.61 -14.20
N ASP A 219 14.54 4.23 -14.78
CA ASP A 219 15.78 3.56 -15.17
C ASP A 219 16.95 3.96 -14.28
N TRP A 220 17.65 2.96 -13.75
CA TRP A 220 18.89 3.14 -12.99
C TRP A 220 20.03 3.49 -13.91
N ASP A 221 20.73 4.57 -13.65
CA ASP A 221 21.89 5.01 -14.40
C ASP A 221 23.00 5.63 -13.52
N ASN A 222 23.94 6.32 -14.16
CA ASN A 222 25.05 6.96 -13.46
C ASN A 222 24.66 8.22 -12.66
N GLN A 223 23.44 8.71 -12.75
CA GLN A 223 22.93 9.83 -11.96
C GLN A 223 22.12 9.35 -10.73
N THR A 224 21.63 8.10 -10.74
CA THR A 224 20.85 7.52 -9.67
C THR A 224 21.56 7.62 -8.31
N HIS A 225 20.84 8.05 -7.28
CA HIS A 225 21.27 8.03 -5.89
C HIS A 225 20.73 6.77 -5.21
N PRO A 226 21.62 5.75 -5.01
CA PRO A 226 21.21 4.51 -4.33
C PRO A 226 20.79 4.78 -2.90
N ALA A 227 19.68 4.18 -2.50
CA ALA A 227 19.14 4.27 -1.16
C ALA A 227 18.61 2.91 -0.69
N ILE A 228 18.43 2.78 0.61
CA ILE A 228 17.76 1.66 1.25
C ILE A 228 16.54 2.24 1.92
N ASP A 229 15.38 1.68 1.62
CA ASP A 229 14.10 2.05 2.21
C ASP A 229 13.40 0.86 2.87
N ILE A 230 12.32 1.15 3.56
CA ILE A 230 11.56 0.12 4.27
C ILE A 230 10.64 -0.67 3.34
N TYR A 231 10.12 -0.06 2.27
CA TYR A 231 9.16 -0.71 1.37
C TYR A 231 9.79 -1.93 0.69
N ASP A 232 10.91 -1.76 -0.01
CA ASP A 232 11.62 -2.83 -0.71
C ASP A 232 11.97 -3.99 0.23
N ASN A 233 12.50 -3.67 1.41
CA ASN A 233 12.95 -4.67 2.37
C ASN A 233 11.78 -5.39 3.07
N ALA A 234 10.67 -4.72 3.34
CA ALA A 234 9.46 -5.35 3.88
C ALA A 234 8.79 -6.26 2.83
N MET A 235 8.74 -5.84 1.55
CA MET A 235 8.26 -6.69 0.45
C MET A 235 9.10 -7.96 0.31
N PHE A 236 10.43 -7.87 0.52
CA PHE A 236 11.31 -9.03 0.50
C PHE A 236 11.05 -10.00 1.66
N ILE A 237 10.84 -9.49 2.88
CA ILE A 237 10.46 -10.31 4.04
C ILE A 237 9.17 -11.09 3.74
N ILE A 238 8.13 -10.42 3.23
CA ILE A 238 6.83 -11.04 2.89
C ILE A 238 7.03 -12.13 1.82
N ALA A 239 7.82 -11.84 0.78
CA ALA A 239 8.10 -12.81 -0.27
C ALA A 239 8.83 -14.04 0.25
N LEU A 240 9.83 -13.88 1.13
CA LEU A 240 10.54 -15.00 1.75
C LEU A 240 9.61 -15.83 2.64
N ASP A 241 8.75 -15.21 3.44
CA ASP A 241 7.75 -15.90 4.25
C ASP A 241 6.80 -16.71 3.36
N ASN A 242 6.31 -16.14 2.25
CA ASN A 242 5.46 -16.82 1.28
C ASN A 242 6.20 -17.98 0.57
N LEU A 243 7.46 -17.79 0.15
CA LEU A 243 8.25 -18.83 -0.49
C LEU A 243 8.48 -20.02 0.44
N MET A 244 8.80 -19.76 1.71
CA MET A 244 9.00 -20.79 2.71
C MET A 244 7.70 -21.53 3.10
N GLU A 245 6.55 -20.89 2.95
CA GLU A 245 5.25 -21.57 3.11
C GLU A 245 4.92 -22.45 1.90
N LEU A 246 5.21 -21.98 0.68
CA LEU A 246 5.04 -22.74 -0.56
C LEU A 246 5.97 -23.95 -0.64
N ALA A 247 7.20 -23.85 -0.12
CA ALA A 247 8.24 -24.84 -0.18
C ALA A 247 9.00 -24.93 1.17
N PRO A 248 8.45 -25.69 2.15
CA PRO A 248 9.02 -25.77 3.50
C PRO A 248 10.47 -26.27 3.55
N GLU A 249 10.92 -27.03 2.56
CA GLU A 249 12.30 -27.48 2.42
C GLU A 249 13.31 -26.32 2.23
N LEU A 250 12.86 -25.18 1.72
CA LEU A 250 13.68 -23.98 1.52
C LEU A 250 13.92 -23.18 2.82
N LYS A 251 13.25 -23.52 3.92
CA LYS A 251 13.42 -22.82 5.21
C LYS A 251 14.85 -22.81 5.72
N THR A 252 15.61 -23.87 5.47
CA THR A 252 17.02 -23.95 5.90
C THR A 252 17.90 -22.91 5.23
N ILE A 253 17.53 -22.46 4.02
CA ILE A 253 18.26 -21.47 3.24
C ILE A 253 17.74 -20.05 3.56
N TRP A 254 16.43 -19.85 3.51
CA TRP A 254 15.85 -18.53 3.51
C TRP A 254 15.45 -17.97 4.89
N ALA A 255 15.23 -18.83 5.90
CA ALA A 255 14.89 -18.32 7.23
C ALA A 255 16.03 -17.48 7.86
N PRO A 256 17.33 -17.87 7.76
CA PRO A 256 18.41 -16.99 8.24
C PRO A 256 18.52 -15.67 7.48
N VAL A 257 18.26 -15.67 6.17
CA VAL A 257 18.25 -14.45 5.35
C VAL A 257 17.10 -13.53 5.80
N ARG A 258 15.89 -14.09 5.88
CA ARG A 258 14.69 -13.38 6.36
C ARG A 258 14.90 -12.74 7.72
N GLU A 259 15.47 -13.48 8.68
CA GLU A 259 15.76 -12.99 10.02
C GLU A 259 16.84 -11.89 10.01
N GLY A 260 17.86 -12.02 9.16
CA GLY A 260 18.90 -11.00 8.97
C GLY A 260 18.29 -9.69 8.45
N ILE A 261 17.49 -9.73 7.38
CA ILE A 261 16.80 -8.55 6.83
C ILE A 261 15.90 -7.92 7.89
N PHE A 262 15.10 -8.71 8.61
CA PHE A 262 14.23 -8.23 9.68
C PHE A 262 15.01 -7.43 10.74
N ASN A 263 16.08 -8.01 11.26
CA ASN A 263 16.90 -7.38 12.30
C ASN A 263 17.58 -6.10 11.79
N HIS A 264 18.06 -6.10 10.55
CA HIS A 264 18.72 -4.94 9.96
C HIS A 264 17.72 -3.82 9.62
N CYS A 265 16.49 -4.12 9.21
CA CYS A 265 15.41 -3.11 9.08
C CYS A 265 15.18 -2.40 10.42
N ARG A 266 15.05 -3.18 11.51
CA ARG A 266 14.87 -2.62 12.86
C ARG A 266 16.07 -1.81 13.32
N GLN A 267 17.28 -2.24 12.99
CA GLN A 267 18.53 -1.59 13.40
C GLN A 267 18.81 -0.29 12.64
N HIS A 268 18.57 -0.29 11.32
CA HIS A 268 19.06 0.78 10.45
C HIS A 268 17.96 1.73 9.95
N LEU A 269 16.71 1.25 9.88
CA LEU A 269 15.62 2.04 9.29
C LEU A 269 14.58 2.51 10.33
N TRP A 270 14.51 1.89 11.52
CA TRP A 270 13.55 2.30 12.54
C TRP A 270 14.12 3.36 13.48
N ASP A 271 13.50 4.53 13.54
CA ASP A 271 13.79 5.59 14.50
C ASP A 271 13.01 5.36 15.81
N ASN A 272 13.70 4.88 16.83
CA ASN A 272 13.12 4.61 18.15
C ASN A 272 12.60 5.87 18.86
N LEU A 273 13.13 7.05 18.57
CA LEU A 273 12.69 8.30 19.19
C LEU A 273 11.44 8.85 18.53
N LYS A 274 11.43 8.87 17.20
CA LYS A 274 10.28 9.33 16.39
C LYS A 274 9.22 8.24 16.23
N GLN A 275 9.52 6.97 16.55
CA GLN A 275 8.66 5.80 16.38
C GLN A 275 8.11 5.70 14.95
N LYS A 276 9.00 5.77 13.98
CA LYS A 276 8.70 5.66 12.55
C LYS A 276 9.91 5.14 11.78
N PHE A 277 9.70 4.69 10.54
CA PHE A 277 10.81 4.43 9.63
C PHE A 277 11.38 5.74 9.08
N ILE A 278 12.71 5.78 8.89
CA ILE A 278 13.34 6.87 8.13
C ILE A 278 12.99 6.69 6.65
N PRO A 279 12.90 7.78 5.86
CA PRO A 279 12.66 7.66 4.43
C PRO A 279 13.73 6.86 3.71
N HIS A 280 14.99 7.28 3.80
CA HIS A 280 16.11 6.65 3.13
C HIS A 280 17.36 6.53 4.01
N LEU A 281 18.05 5.40 3.85
CA LEU A 281 19.44 5.23 4.27
C LEU A 281 20.30 5.31 3.02
N TYR A 282 20.94 6.48 2.79
CA TYR A 282 21.75 6.74 1.61
C TYR A 282 23.07 5.99 1.63
N LEU A 283 23.54 5.58 0.44
CA LEU A 283 24.85 4.99 0.23
C LEU A 283 25.90 6.06 -0.11
N GLU A 284 27.04 5.65 -0.69
CA GLU A 284 28.23 6.50 -0.88
C GLU A 284 27.97 7.79 -1.66
N ARG A 285 26.97 7.78 -2.54
CA ARG A 285 26.62 8.97 -3.34
C ARG A 285 25.88 10.03 -2.54
N GLY A 286 25.28 9.65 -1.41
CA GLY A 286 24.51 10.54 -0.55
C GLY A 286 23.13 10.87 -1.09
N SER A 287 22.46 11.81 -0.45
CA SER A 287 21.13 12.31 -0.83
C SER A 287 21.18 13.15 -2.10
N PRO A 288 20.17 13.03 -3.01
CA PRO A 288 20.02 13.94 -4.14
C PRO A 288 19.49 15.33 -3.77
N PHE A 289 19.04 15.49 -2.52
CA PHE A 289 18.38 16.70 -2.04
C PHE A 289 19.38 17.68 -1.38
N PRO A 290 19.00 18.98 -1.22
CA PRO A 290 19.84 19.95 -0.53
C PRO A 290 20.23 19.52 0.88
N ALA A 291 21.45 19.83 1.31
CA ALA A 291 22.01 19.37 2.58
C ALA A 291 21.28 19.90 3.83
N ASP A 292 20.51 20.96 3.72
CA ASP A 292 19.67 21.54 4.79
C ASP A 292 18.24 21.00 4.78
N PHE A 293 17.87 20.16 3.83
CA PHE A 293 16.57 19.52 3.79
C PHE A 293 16.44 18.45 4.88
N LYS A 294 15.34 18.52 5.64
CA LYS A 294 15.06 17.62 6.75
C LYS A 294 14.19 16.44 6.32
N GLU A 295 14.74 15.59 5.46
CA GLU A 295 14.03 14.41 4.95
C GLU A 295 13.61 13.47 6.09
N GLU A 296 14.38 13.41 7.16
CA GLU A 296 14.08 12.61 8.35
C GLU A 296 12.79 13.03 9.08
N ASP A 297 12.16 14.15 8.72
CA ASP A 297 10.85 14.56 9.25
C ASP A 297 9.68 13.99 8.45
N ILE A 298 9.90 13.54 7.22
CA ILE A 298 8.88 12.93 6.36
C ILE A 298 8.44 11.58 6.94
N TYR A 299 7.12 11.35 6.98
CA TYR A 299 6.51 10.08 7.35
C TYR A 299 6.07 9.34 6.08
N TYR A 300 6.49 8.09 5.93
CA TYR A 300 6.12 7.18 4.85
C TYR A 300 4.95 6.30 5.27
N PHE A 301 3.78 6.49 4.64
CA PHE A 301 2.56 5.78 5.00
C PHE A 301 2.52 4.37 4.41
N GLY A 302 2.79 4.23 3.11
CA GLY A 302 2.73 2.96 2.42
C GLY A 302 3.81 1.99 2.88
N GLY A 303 5.06 2.44 2.95
CA GLY A 303 6.18 1.64 3.48
C GLY A 303 5.93 1.17 4.91
N THR A 304 5.32 2.04 5.76
CA THR A 304 4.91 1.65 7.12
C THR A 304 3.83 0.56 7.10
N ALA A 305 2.81 0.67 6.22
CA ALA A 305 1.76 -0.35 6.10
C ALA A 305 2.32 -1.71 5.67
N VAL A 306 3.27 -1.72 4.73
CA VAL A 306 3.95 -2.94 4.25
C VAL A 306 4.89 -3.51 5.33
N ALA A 307 5.58 -2.65 6.10
CA ALA A 307 6.39 -3.09 7.23
C ALA A 307 5.55 -3.75 8.35
N ILE A 308 4.34 -3.26 8.60
CA ILE A 308 3.37 -3.91 9.50
C ILE A 308 2.97 -5.28 8.93
N GLU A 309 2.69 -5.37 7.63
CA GLU A 309 2.37 -6.64 6.97
C GLU A 309 3.51 -7.66 7.07
N ALA A 310 4.75 -7.22 6.97
CA ALA A 310 5.95 -8.03 7.16
C ALA A 310 6.21 -8.44 8.63
N GLY A 311 5.37 -7.98 9.58
CA GLY A 311 5.51 -8.27 11.01
C GLY A 311 6.65 -7.52 11.71
N LEU A 312 7.16 -6.43 11.11
CA LEU A 312 8.29 -5.67 11.65
C LEU A 312 7.93 -4.85 12.90
N LEU A 313 6.65 -4.59 13.16
CA LEU A 313 6.18 -3.77 14.27
C LEU A 313 5.40 -4.62 15.29
N SER A 314 5.61 -4.34 16.57
CA SER A 314 4.77 -4.85 17.66
C SER A 314 3.36 -4.24 17.62
N VAL A 315 2.41 -4.84 18.37
CA VAL A 315 1.02 -4.34 18.47
C VAL A 315 0.98 -2.87 18.92
N ASP A 316 1.80 -2.50 19.90
CA ASP A 316 1.87 -1.12 20.41
C ASP A 316 2.45 -0.16 19.37
N GLU A 317 3.46 -0.58 18.61
CA GLU A 317 4.03 0.22 17.53
C GLU A 317 3.05 0.38 16.36
N VAL A 318 2.25 -0.64 16.04
CA VAL A 318 1.16 -0.56 15.04
C VAL A 318 0.12 0.48 15.48
N LYS A 319 -0.30 0.43 16.78
CA LYS A 319 -1.22 1.43 17.31
C LYS A 319 -0.64 2.84 17.22
N ASN A 320 0.61 3.02 17.61
CA ASN A 320 1.30 4.31 17.55
C ASN A 320 1.43 4.81 16.09
N SER A 321 1.74 3.93 15.14
CA SER A 321 1.79 4.27 13.72
C SER A 321 0.43 4.76 13.21
N LEU A 322 -0.68 4.09 13.59
CA LEU A 322 -2.03 4.54 13.26
C LEU A 322 -2.33 5.93 13.85
N ASP A 323 -2.03 6.14 15.14
CA ASP A 323 -2.24 7.43 15.81
C ASP A 323 -1.43 8.56 15.13
N GLN A 324 -0.21 8.25 14.66
CA GLN A 324 0.60 9.18 13.87
C GLN A 324 -0.02 9.46 12.51
N MET A 325 -0.42 8.42 11.75
CA MET A 325 -1.07 8.59 10.44
C MET A 325 -2.31 9.47 10.54
N ILE A 326 -3.21 9.20 11.49
CA ILE A 326 -4.43 9.99 11.70
C ILE A 326 -4.08 11.46 12.02
N ARG A 327 -3.11 11.68 12.90
CA ARG A 327 -2.68 13.05 13.26
C ARG A 327 -2.13 13.79 12.04
N LEU A 328 -1.27 13.13 11.24
CA LEU A 328 -0.64 13.74 10.06
C LEU A 328 -1.66 14.02 8.94
N VAL A 329 -2.60 13.10 8.70
CA VAL A 329 -3.72 13.29 7.78
C VAL A 329 -4.57 14.51 8.19
N ASN A 330 -4.92 14.63 9.47
CA ASN A 330 -5.66 15.78 9.99
C ASN A 330 -4.86 17.09 9.85
N THR A 331 -3.55 17.05 10.07
CA THR A 331 -2.65 18.22 9.91
C THR A 331 -2.55 18.64 8.46
N ALA A 332 -2.46 17.69 7.54
CA ALA A 332 -2.43 17.92 6.10
C ALA A 332 -3.78 18.40 5.54
N GLY A 333 -4.89 18.09 6.23
CA GLY A 333 -6.24 18.23 5.69
C GLY A 333 -6.56 17.19 4.61
N ALA A 334 -5.84 16.05 4.62
CA ALA A 334 -6.03 14.98 3.66
C ALA A 334 -7.29 14.15 3.97
N PRO A 335 -7.92 13.53 2.95
CA PRO A 335 -9.19 12.83 3.13
C PRO A 335 -9.03 11.45 3.81
N SER A 336 -7.88 10.77 3.70
CA SER A 336 -7.69 9.42 4.25
C SER A 336 -6.24 9.09 4.60
N ILE A 337 -6.03 7.99 5.32
CA ILE A 337 -4.69 7.43 5.61
C ILE A 337 -4.03 6.77 4.38
N GLY A 338 -4.61 6.93 3.20
CA GLY A 338 -3.98 6.62 1.92
C GLY A 338 -2.96 7.65 1.45
N LEU A 339 -2.76 8.74 2.20
CA LEU A 339 -1.70 9.71 1.93
C LEU A 339 -0.36 8.98 1.76
N THR A 340 0.41 9.32 0.72
CA THR A 340 1.70 8.65 0.47
C THR A 340 2.73 9.04 1.51
N VAL A 341 2.97 10.36 1.62
CA VAL A 341 3.96 10.94 2.54
C VAL A 341 3.46 12.24 3.16
N TYR A 342 3.98 12.57 4.35
CA TYR A 342 3.76 13.87 4.97
C TYR A 342 4.95 14.29 5.85
N PRO A 343 5.45 15.56 5.74
CA PRO A 343 5.14 16.50 4.67
C PRO A 343 5.57 15.97 3.29
N PRO A 344 5.02 16.46 2.18
CA PRO A 344 5.50 16.10 0.85
C PRO A 344 6.89 16.69 0.59
N TYR A 345 7.62 16.13 -0.37
CA TYR A 345 8.86 16.72 -0.86
C TYR A 345 8.57 18.07 -1.52
N PRO A 346 9.40 19.10 -1.31
CA PRO A 346 9.20 20.41 -1.89
C PRO A 346 9.11 20.39 -3.41
N ALA A 347 8.36 21.33 -3.96
CA ALA A 347 8.17 21.45 -5.40
C ALA A 347 9.52 21.50 -6.15
N GLY A 348 9.64 20.72 -7.22
CA GLY A 348 10.83 20.63 -8.08
C GLY A 348 11.93 19.68 -7.57
N TYR A 349 11.75 18.99 -6.43
CA TYR A 349 12.72 17.97 -5.98
C TYR A 349 12.69 16.71 -6.87
N PHE A 350 11.55 16.40 -7.44
CA PHE A 350 11.40 15.34 -8.44
C PHE A 350 11.16 15.99 -9.81
N LYS A 351 11.90 15.55 -10.83
CA LYS A 351 11.77 16.08 -12.20
C LYS A 351 10.55 15.55 -12.93
N ASN A 352 10.01 14.39 -12.51
CA ASN A 352 8.80 13.85 -13.10
C ASN A 352 7.63 14.84 -12.95
N PRO A 353 6.93 15.21 -14.06
CA PRO A 353 5.87 16.21 -14.03
C PRO A 353 4.71 15.84 -13.06
N GLY A 354 4.42 14.56 -12.89
CA GLY A 354 3.40 14.08 -11.95
C GLY A 354 3.77 14.29 -10.49
N MET A 355 5.07 14.39 -10.17
CA MET A 355 5.61 14.49 -8.81
C MET A 355 6.25 15.83 -8.50
N SER A 356 6.32 16.73 -9.48
CA SER A 356 7.04 18.01 -9.37
C SER A 356 6.39 19.04 -8.45
N THR A 357 5.16 18.77 -7.97
CA THR A 357 4.43 19.60 -7.02
C THR A 357 4.04 18.80 -5.78
N GLU A 358 3.89 19.51 -4.66
CA GLU A 358 3.41 18.94 -3.41
C GLU A 358 1.98 18.42 -3.56
N TYR A 359 1.64 17.35 -2.83
CA TYR A 359 0.33 16.68 -2.82
C TYR A 359 -0.14 16.18 -4.20
N SER A 360 0.80 15.84 -5.06
CA SER A 360 0.52 15.27 -6.38
C SER A 360 1.12 13.87 -6.53
N TYR A 361 0.38 13.00 -7.21
CA TYR A 361 0.77 11.62 -7.52
C TYR A 361 1.38 10.91 -6.30
N GLN A 362 2.59 10.35 -6.40
CA GLN A 362 3.28 9.71 -5.27
C GLN A 362 3.87 10.71 -4.27
N ASN A 363 3.98 12.01 -4.61
CA ASN A 363 4.50 13.04 -3.71
C ASN A 363 3.38 13.65 -2.84
N GLY A 364 2.80 12.86 -1.96
CA GLY A 364 1.76 13.29 -1.03
C GLY A 364 0.33 13.25 -1.61
N GLY A 365 0.09 12.55 -2.72
CA GLY A 365 -1.26 12.16 -3.14
C GLY A 365 -1.86 11.11 -2.21
N ASP A 366 -3.18 11.00 -2.20
CA ASP A 366 -3.92 10.00 -1.40
C ASP A 366 -4.23 8.78 -2.28
N TRP A 367 -3.59 7.67 -1.97
CA TRP A 367 -3.71 6.39 -2.67
C TRP A 367 -4.41 5.36 -1.78
N THR A 368 -5.65 5.06 -2.08
CA THR A 368 -6.38 3.97 -1.39
C THR A 368 -5.62 2.65 -1.44
N TRP A 369 -4.82 2.43 -2.48
CA TRP A 369 -4.06 1.20 -2.66
C TRP A 369 -3.26 0.83 -1.40
N PHE A 370 -2.42 1.72 -0.91
CA PHE A 370 -1.65 1.46 0.32
C PHE A 370 -2.43 1.77 1.59
N GLY A 371 -3.36 2.74 1.56
CA GLY A 371 -4.30 2.95 2.64
C GLY A 371 -5.17 1.72 2.92
N GLY A 372 -5.65 1.05 1.87
CA GLY A 372 -6.39 -0.22 2.00
C GLY A 372 -5.55 -1.36 2.55
N ARG A 373 -4.23 -1.44 2.22
CA ARG A 373 -3.31 -2.39 2.87
C ARG A 373 -3.19 -2.11 4.36
N MET A 374 -3.09 -0.85 4.77
CA MET A 374 -3.09 -0.49 6.19
C MET A 374 -4.37 -0.93 6.89
N ILE A 375 -5.55 -0.72 6.28
CA ILE A 375 -6.83 -1.22 6.82
C ILE A 375 -6.80 -2.72 7.07
N GLN A 376 -6.29 -3.51 6.11
CA GLN A 376 -6.17 -4.96 6.25
C GLN A 376 -5.27 -5.34 7.43
N GLN A 377 -4.16 -4.63 7.65
CA GLN A 377 -3.27 -4.89 8.79
C GLN A 377 -3.93 -4.50 10.12
N LEU A 378 -4.65 -3.37 10.18
CA LEU A 378 -5.40 -2.99 11.39
C LEU A 378 -6.40 -4.06 11.81
N ILE A 379 -7.10 -4.69 10.85
CA ILE A 379 -8.01 -5.81 11.13
C ILE A 379 -7.23 -7.01 11.69
N LYS A 380 -6.11 -7.40 11.07
CA LYS A 380 -5.27 -8.53 11.51
C LYS A 380 -4.71 -8.33 12.92
N TYR A 381 -4.35 -7.09 13.29
CA TYR A 381 -3.83 -6.75 14.61
C TYR A 381 -4.92 -6.47 15.66
N GLY A 382 -6.20 -6.65 15.30
CA GLY A 382 -7.34 -6.50 16.23
C GLY A 382 -7.84 -5.07 16.42
N PHE A 383 -7.34 -4.10 15.66
CA PHE A 383 -7.82 -2.70 15.67
C PHE A 383 -9.04 -2.49 14.75
N THR A 384 -10.00 -3.41 14.81
CA THR A 384 -11.13 -3.51 13.87
C THR A 384 -12.04 -2.30 13.86
N GLY A 385 -12.30 -1.68 15.03
CA GLY A 385 -13.09 -0.44 15.12
C GLY A 385 -12.39 0.71 14.39
N ALA A 386 -11.11 0.92 14.66
CA ALA A 386 -10.33 1.95 13.97
C ALA A 386 -10.21 1.67 12.45
N ALA A 387 -10.01 0.42 12.06
CA ALA A 387 -10.03 0.02 10.65
C ALA A 387 -11.36 0.38 9.96
N TYR A 388 -12.50 0.14 10.65
CA TYR A 388 -13.81 0.49 10.14
C TYR A 388 -14.00 2.01 9.98
N GLU A 389 -13.51 2.81 10.92
CA GLU A 389 -13.54 4.26 10.81
C GLU A 389 -12.68 4.77 9.64
N GLN A 390 -11.45 4.24 9.51
CA GLN A 390 -10.50 4.71 8.51
C GLN A 390 -10.83 4.25 7.08
N ILE A 391 -11.59 3.18 6.87
CA ILE A 391 -12.02 2.76 5.53
C ILE A 391 -13.17 3.62 4.99
N GLN A 392 -13.96 4.30 5.85
CA GLN A 392 -15.17 5.00 5.42
C GLN A 392 -14.93 6.07 4.34
N PRO A 393 -13.94 6.97 4.44
CA PRO A 393 -13.67 7.94 3.37
C PRO A 393 -13.30 7.25 2.05
N MET A 394 -12.59 6.12 2.10
CA MET A 394 -12.16 5.38 0.92
C MET A 394 -13.35 4.74 0.18
N VAL A 395 -14.23 4.02 0.89
CA VAL A 395 -15.41 3.38 0.26
C VAL A 395 -16.45 4.41 -0.18
N LYS A 396 -16.57 5.52 0.56
CA LYS A 396 -17.48 6.62 0.19
C LYS A 396 -17.07 7.23 -1.15
N ARG A 397 -15.77 7.54 -1.36
CA ARG A 397 -15.30 8.17 -2.61
C ARG A 397 -15.46 7.27 -3.83
N VAL A 398 -15.38 5.93 -3.67
CA VAL A 398 -15.70 4.99 -4.75
C VAL A 398 -17.17 5.11 -5.19
N LYS A 399 -18.11 5.25 -4.25
CA LYS A 399 -19.54 5.46 -4.56
C LYS A 399 -19.79 6.82 -5.16
N ASP A 400 -19.21 7.87 -4.59
CA ASP A 400 -19.41 9.25 -5.05
C ASP A 400 -18.90 9.46 -6.49
N ASN A 401 -17.72 8.89 -6.81
CA ASN A 401 -17.08 8.99 -8.12
C ASN A 401 -17.45 7.86 -9.08
N GLN A 402 -18.23 6.86 -8.64
CA GLN A 402 -18.68 5.69 -9.43
C GLN A 402 -17.53 4.86 -10.05
N GLY A 403 -16.33 4.89 -9.44
CA GLY A 403 -15.12 4.24 -9.93
C GLY A 403 -14.05 4.11 -8.88
N PHE A 404 -12.97 3.40 -9.24
CA PHE A 404 -11.77 3.28 -8.46
C PHE A 404 -10.70 4.13 -9.14
N PHE A 405 -10.35 5.24 -8.52
CA PHE A 405 -9.36 6.15 -9.07
C PHE A 405 -7.97 5.83 -8.54
N GLU A 406 -6.99 6.01 -9.37
CA GLU A 406 -5.60 5.68 -9.06
C GLU A 406 -5.11 6.42 -7.83
N TRP A 407 -5.40 7.73 -7.75
CA TRP A 407 -5.10 8.55 -6.60
C TRP A 407 -6.05 9.75 -6.49
N TYR A 408 -5.98 10.46 -5.37
CA TYR A 408 -6.79 11.63 -5.09
C TYR A 408 -5.90 12.77 -4.62
N THR A 409 -6.28 14.02 -5.01
CA THR A 409 -5.62 15.21 -4.48
C THR A 409 -5.96 15.41 -3.00
N ILE A 410 -5.24 16.35 -2.34
CA ILE A 410 -5.53 16.76 -0.97
C ILE A 410 -6.97 17.25 -0.78
N ASN A 411 -7.62 17.72 -1.83
CA ASN A 411 -9.03 18.15 -1.85
C ASN A 411 -10.00 17.01 -2.20
N ASN A 412 -9.52 15.76 -2.20
CA ASN A 412 -10.31 14.57 -2.56
C ASN A 412 -10.83 14.55 -4.02
N GLU A 413 -10.12 15.22 -4.93
CA GLU A 413 -10.43 15.16 -6.35
C GLU A 413 -9.79 13.92 -6.98
N PRO A 414 -10.55 13.11 -7.72
CA PRO A 414 -10.04 11.90 -8.35
C PRO A 414 -9.08 12.20 -9.51
N LYS A 415 -8.03 11.40 -9.65
CA LYS A 415 -6.98 11.52 -10.66
C LYS A 415 -6.54 10.14 -11.18
N GLY A 416 -5.88 10.15 -12.33
CA GLY A 416 -5.40 8.94 -12.99
C GLY A 416 -6.53 8.08 -13.56
N SER A 417 -6.32 6.77 -13.61
CA SER A 417 -7.30 5.79 -14.07
C SER A 417 -8.55 5.78 -13.19
N GLY A 418 -9.73 5.75 -13.78
CA GLY A 418 -11.02 5.63 -13.07
C GLY A 418 -11.46 4.18 -12.82
N THR A 419 -10.69 3.21 -13.32
CA THR A 419 -10.92 1.76 -13.17
C THR A 419 -9.69 1.07 -12.59
N PHE A 420 -8.99 1.74 -11.67
CA PHE A 420 -7.73 1.26 -11.11
C PHE A 420 -7.92 0.00 -10.25
N ARG A 421 -7.40 -1.13 -10.74
CA ARG A 421 -7.62 -2.44 -10.14
C ARG A 421 -6.87 -2.65 -8.83
N GLY A 422 -5.76 -1.92 -8.62
CA GLY A 422 -5.04 -1.92 -7.35
C GLY A 422 -5.93 -1.46 -6.19
N GLU A 423 -6.64 -0.32 -6.34
CA GLU A 423 -7.61 0.17 -5.34
C GLU A 423 -8.78 -0.81 -5.17
N ALA A 424 -9.35 -1.29 -6.28
CA ALA A 424 -10.46 -2.25 -6.24
C ALA A 424 -10.07 -3.53 -5.46
N GLY A 425 -8.86 -4.06 -5.68
CA GLY A 425 -8.36 -5.26 -5.02
C GLY A 425 -8.23 -5.10 -3.51
N VAL A 426 -7.56 -4.03 -3.05
CA VAL A 426 -7.34 -3.82 -1.61
C VAL A 426 -8.63 -3.56 -0.85
N LEU A 427 -9.58 -2.80 -1.42
CA LEU A 427 -10.87 -2.55 -0.79
C LEU A 427 -11.75 -3.80 -0.77
N TYR A 428 -11.77 -4.58 -1.86
CA TYR A 428 -12.48 -5.86 -1.91
C TYR A 428 -11.99 -6.80 -0.79
N THR A 429 -10.68 -6.98 -0.66
CA THR A 429 -10.08 -7.82 0.38
C THR A 429 -10.39 -7.27 1.78
N ALA A 430 -10.25 -5.97 2.02
CA ALA A 430 -10.55 -5.36 3.33
C ALA A 430 -12.02 -5.56 3.73
N ILE A 431 -12.97 -5.35 2.80
CA ILE A 431 -14.40 -5.56 3.06
C ILE A 431 -14.69 -7.03 3.37
N LYS A 432 -14.10 -7.98 2.62
CA LYS A 432 -14.23 -9.41 2.95
C LYS A 432 -13.68 -9.76 4.33
N MET A 433 -12.58 -9.12 4.74
CA MET A 433 -12.05 -9.32 6.09
C MET A 433 -13.05 -8.85 7.17
N PHE A 434 -13.72 -7.70 6.97
CA PHE A 434 -14.79 -7.25 7.88
C PHE A 434 -15.96 -8.22 7.94
N GLU A 435 -16.42 -8.72 6.78
CA GLU A 435 -17.51 -9.70 6.71
C GLU A 435 -17.16 -11.01 7.43
N ASN A 436 -15.89 -11.41 7.46
CA ASN A 436 -15.43 -12.63 8.15
C ASN A 436 -15.25 -12.44 9.68
N LEU A 437 -15.44 -11.24 10.23
CA LEU A 437 -15.44 -11.00 11.68
C LEU A 437 -16.78 -11.36 12.35
N GLU A 438 -17.81 -11.60 11.54
CA GLU A 438 -19.14 -12.02 11.99
C GLU A 438 -19.22 -13.54 12.18
#